data_f2bd58cf0ebf7df52dda37067e2bcdd4
#
_entry.id   f2bd58cf0ebf7df52dda37067e2bcdd4
#
_cell.length_a   1.000
_cell.length_b   1.000
_cell.length_c   1.000
_cell.angle_alpha   90.00
_cell.angle_beta   90.00
_cell.angle_gamma   90.00
#
_symmetry.space_group_name_H-M   'P 1'
#
loop_
_entity.id
_entity.type
_entity.pdbx_description
1 polymer ?
#
loop_
_entity_poly.entity_id
_entity_poly.type
_entity_poly.pdbx_seq_one_letter_code
_entity_poly.pdbx_strand_id
1 'polypeptide(L)'
;MIVGIDASNLQRGGGVTHIVEILSNVSIYKHNVSKVIIWGSEYTLSQIDNYPWLKKVTPKELNRGLFSRLIWQKFGLFNSAVDNNCDLIFAPGGSVLCNFRPIVTMSQNMLPFESREARRYGISWITLRLILLRWLQSKGFKSASGVIFLTNYAKEQVIKVIGNLSIPSTIIPHGLNPRFCEEPKKQYDKAKYNSENPFQILYVSIVDQYKHQWHIVEAVAKLRKEGYPVVLNLVGPSYLPAKKRLMESINKFDVNDEWVKYHGPVPYLELHHIYKEAHLGVFASSCENLPIILLETMASGLPIACSNKGPMPEVLGNAGIYFDPERSIEVYHAIKKLIDNAQLRSEKSQASFHKVKRYSWDVCAFETFSFLERVAINHHQSLCMK
;
A
#
# COMPACT_ATOMS: atom_id res chain seq x y z
N MET A 1 19.91 -17.20 15.21
CA MET A 1 19.25 -17.44 13.90
C MET A 1 19.77 -16.46 12.85
N ILE A 2 20.02 -16.97 11.63
CA ILE A 2 20.39 -16.16 10.47
C ILE A 2 19.20 -16.09 9.52
N VAL A 3 18.71 -14.87 9.26
CA VAL A 3 17.54 -14.62 8.39
C VAL A 3 18.01 -14.18 7.01
N GLY A 4 17.61 -14.88 5.97
CA GLY A 4 17.76 -14.45 4.59
C GLY A 4 16.55 -13.61 4.14
N ILE A 5 16.75 -12.52 3.41
CA ILE A 5 15.67 -11.70 2.82
C ILE A 5 15.81 -11.69 1.31
N ASP A 6 14.82 -12.22 0.61
CA ASP A 6 14.75 -12.20 -0.85
C ASP A 6 14.08 -10.91 -1.35
N ALA A 7 14.88 -9.89 -1.65
CA ALA A 7 14.43 -8.65 -2.28
C ALA A 7 14.63 -8.63 -3.80
N SER A 8 14.86 -9.78 -4.45
CA SER A 8 15.15 -9.89 -5.88
C SER A 8 14.06 -9.29 -6.80
N ASN A 9 12.80 -9.36 -6.37
CA ASN A 9 11.65 -8.85 -7.09
C ASN A 9 11.18 -7.45 -6.62
N LEU A 10 11.82 -6.88 -5.61
CA LEU A 10 11.52 -5.55 -5.09
C LEU A 10 12.37 -4.52 -5.83
N GLN A 11 11.77 -3.77 -6.75
CA GLN A 11 12.50 -2.82 -7.59
C GLN A 11 12.08 -1.37 -7.33
N ARG A 12 10.82 -1.12 -6.97
CA ARG A 12 10.24 0.21 -6.74
C ARG A 12 8.98 0.10 -5.88
N GLY A 13 8.57 1.25 -5.29
CA GLY A 13 7.30 1.40 -4.58
C GLY A 13 7.25 0.73 -3.21
N GLY A 14 6.05 0.44 -2.74
CA GLY A 14 5.77 0.02 -1.36
C GLY A 14 6.55 -1.19 -0.84
N GLY A 15 6.96 -2.11 -1.72
CA GLY A 15 7.77 -3.26 -1.32
C GLY A 15 9.20 -2.88 -0.90
N VAL A 16 9.82 -1.90 -1.59
CA VAL A 16 11.14 -1.38 -1.21
C VAL A 16 11.02 -0.59 0.08
N THR A 17 10.04 0.32 0.18
CA THR A 17 9.76 1.08 1.40
C THR A 17 9.57 0.13 2.60
N HIS A 18 8.78 -0.94 2.43
CA HIS A 18 8.57 -1.93 3.50
C HIS A 18 9.89 -2.53 4.02
N ILE A 19 10.79 -2.97 3.12
CA ILE A 19 12.07 -3.57 3.54
C ILE A 19 12.99 -2.53 4.18
N VAL A 20 13.06 -1.32 3.64
CA VAL A 20 13.84 -0.23 4.24
C VAL A 20 13.33 0.05 5.65
N GLU A 21 12.04 0.23 5.82
CA GLU A 21 11.45 0.60 7.10
C GLU A 21 11.54 -0.52 8.14
N ILE A 22 11.29 -1.79 7.79
CA ILE A 22 11.42 -2.88 8.78
C ILE A 22 12.88 -3.08 9.22
N LEU A 23 13.87 -2.91 8.33
CA LEU A 23 15.28 -3.03 8.69
C LEU A 23 15.78 -1.82 9.50
N SER A 24 15.22 -0.64 9.29
CA SER A 24 15.55 0.56 10.06
C SER A 24 14.95 0.56 11.48
N ASN A 25 13.83 -0.15 11.66
CA ASN A 25 13.07 -0.14 12.92
C ASN A 25 13.22 -1.45 13.73
N VAL A 26 13.88 -2.49 13.18
CA VAL A 26 14.04 -3.74 13.91
C VAL A 26 15.17 -3.66 14.95
N SER A 27 14.89 -4.15 16.15
CA SER A 27 15.92 -4.50 17.15
C SER A 27 16.15 -6.01 17.09
N ILE A 28 17.12 -6.46 16.30
CA ILE A 28 17.36 -7.91 16.08
C ILE A 28 17.67 -8.67 17.36
N TYR A 29 18.23 -8.00 18.37
CA TYR A 29 18.56 -8.60 19.67
C TYR A 29 17.35 -9.06 20.47
N LYS A 30 16.15 -8.57 20.13
CA LYS A 30 14.88 -9.01 20.72
C LYS A 30 14.30 -10.27 20.10
N HIS A 31 14.94 -10.81 19.04
CA HIS A 31 14.39 -11.91 18.22
C HIS A 31 15.36 -13.08 18.02
N ASN A 32 16.32 -13.30 18.87
CA ASN A 32 17.35 -14.35 18.69
C ASN A 32 17.99 -14.36 17.27
N VAL A 33 17.96 -13.21 16.58
CA VAL A 33 18.57 -13.05 15.26
C VAL A 33 19.96 -12.50 15.42
N SER A 34 20.95 -13.25 14.96
CA SER A 34 22.37 -12.85 15.00
C SER A 34 22.81 -12.11 13.74
N LYS A 35 22.17 -12.40 12.61
CA LYS A 35 22.55 -11.83 11.29
C LYS A 35 21.35 -11.84 10.34
N VAL A 36 21.31 -10.83 9.49
CA VAL A 36 20.38 -10.74 8.35
C VAL A 36 21.21 -10.67 7.07
N ILE A 37 20.81 -11.44 6.05
CA ILE A 37 21.42 -11.43 4.72
C ILE A 37 20.34 -11.02 3.73
N ILE A 38 20.56 -9.97 2.98
CA ILE A 38 19.60 -9.50 1.99
C ILE A 38 20.16 -9.57 0.58
N TRP A 39 19.40 -10.19 -0.31
CA TRP A 39 19.71 -10.24 -1.75
C TRP A 39 18.80 -9.30 -2.52
N GLY A 40 19.38 -8.37 -3.27
CA GLY A 40 18.65 -7.39 -4.06
C GLY A 40 19.50 -6.76 -5.16
N SER A 41 18.85 -5.95 -6.01
CA SER A 41 19.55 -5.10 -6.97
C SER A 41 20.34 -3.99 -6.25
N GLU A 42 21.37 -3.45 -6.89
CA GLU A 42 22.12 -2.31 -6.37
C GLU A 42 21.21 -1.15 -5.99
N TYR A 43 20.25 -0.83 -6.86
CA TYR A 43 19.27 0.22 -6.62
C TYR A 43 18.45 -0.01 -5.34
N THR A 44 18.01 -1.24 -5.11
CA THR A 44 17.21 -1.55 -3.91
C THR A 44 18.08 -1.51 -2.65
N LEU A 45 19.27 -2.10 -2.71
CA LEU A 45 20.16 -2.17 -1.55
C LEU A 45 20.86 -0.84 -1.20
N SER A 46 20.97 0.09 -2.15
CA SER A 46 21.49 1.44 -1.87
C SER A 46 20.55 2.30 -1.01
N GLN A 47 19.25 1.94 -0.96
CA GLN A 47 18.25 2.63 -0.14
C GLN A 47 18.19 2.14 1.31
N ILE A 48 18.91 1.07 1.62
CA ILE A 48 18.97 0.48 2.97
C ILE A 48 20.26 0.94 3.64
N ASP A 49 20.17 1.39 4.88
CA ASP A 49 21.34 1.76 5.66
C ASP A 49 22.26 0.57 5.95
N ASN A 50 23.50 0.84 6.34
CA ASN A 50 24.43 -0.20 6.72
C ASN A 50 24.34 -0.45 8.23
N TYR A 51 24.11 -1.72 8.59
CA TYR A 51 24.07 -2.16 9.97
C TYR A 51 25.11 -3.27 10.20
N PRO A 52 25.76 -3.36 11.38
CA PRO A 52 26.79 -4.39 11.65
C PRO A 52 26.26 -5.83 11.49
N TRP A 53 24.97 -6.03 11.71
CA TRP A 53 24.29 -7.33 11.61
C TRP A 53 23.71 -7.61 10.22
N LEU A 54 23.77 -6.65 9.27
CA LEU A 54 23.19 -6.77 7.93
C LEU A 54 24.28 -6.99 6.87
N LYS A 55 24.20 -8.11 6.16
CA LYS A 55 25.02 -8.39 4.96
C LYS A 55 24.19 -8.15 3.70
N LYS A 56 24.57 -7.18 2.89
CA LYS A 56 24.00 -6.91 1.57
C LYS A 56 24.72 -7.73 0.50
N VAL A 57 23.98 -8.41 -0.37
CA VAL A 57 24.52 -9.24 -1.45
C VAL A 57 23.82 -8.87 -2.75
N THR A 58 24.58 -8.49 -3.77
CA THR A 58 24.08 -8.08 -5.08
C THR A 58 24.56 -9.03 -6.17
N PRO A 59 23.89 -10.16 -6.41
CA PRO A 59 24.17 -11.01 -7.56
C PRO A 59 23.97 -10.25 -8.87
N LYS A 60 24.86 -10.44 -9.84
CA LYS A 60 24.83 -9.74 -11.14
C LYS A 60 23.48 -9.92 -11.87
N GLU A 61 22.83 -11.06 -11.68
CA GLU A 61 21.55 -11.42 -12.26
C GLU A 61 20.43 -10.50 -11.79
N LEU A 62 20.52 -9.96 -10.57
CA LEU A 62 19.48 -9.11 -9.98
C LEU A 62 19.46 -7.68 -10.53
N ASN A 63 20.56 -7.25 -11.15
CA ASN A 63 20.64 -5.97 -11.87
C ASN A 63 20.14 -6.07 -13.33
N ARG A 64 19.77 -7.29 -13.79
CA ARG A 64 19.30 -7.56 -15.15
C ARG A 64 17.76 -7.59 -15.21
N GLY A 65 17.22 -7.95 -16.38
CA GLY A 65 15.78 -8.07 -16.64
C GLY A 65 15.08 -9.13 -15.79
N LEU A 66 13.74 -9.12 -15.82
CA LEU A 66 12.88 -10.00 -15.03
C LEU A 66 13.25 -11.48 -15.15
N PHE A 67 13.55 -11.96 -16.36
CA PHE A 67 13.87 -13.36 -16.62
C PHE A 67 15.13 -13.82 -15.86
N SER A 68 16.19 -13.02 -15.87
CA SER A 68 17.43 -13.30 -15.14
C SER A 68 17.18 -13.39 -13.61
N ARG A 69 16.36 -12.49 -13.09
CA ARG A 69 15.98 -12.49 -11.67
C ARG A 69 15.17 -13.74 -11.28
N LEU A 70 14.24 -14.17 -12.12
CA LEU A 70 13.45 -15.39 -11.86
C LEU A 70 14.34 -16.65 -11.88
N ILE A 71 15.30 -16.75 -12.81
CA ILE A 71 16.27 -17.84 -12.85
C ILE A 71 17.12 -17.84 -11.57
N TRP A 72 17.64 -16.68 -11.17
CA TRP A 72 18.42 -16.57 -9.95
C TRP A 72 17.58 -16.95 -8.71
N GLN A 73 16.35 -16.44 -8.59
CA GLN A 73 15.46 -16.80 -7.49
C GLN A 73 15.20 -18.30 -7.40
N LYS A 74 15.10 -18.97 -8.55
CA LYS A 74 14.84 -20.42 -8.59
C LYS A 74 16.07 -21.25 -8.22
N PHE A 75 17.26 -20.89 -8.67
CA PHE A 75 18.47 -21.72 -8.57
C PHE A 75 19.54 -21.08 -7.66
N GLY A 76 19.83 -19.79 -7.82
CA GLY A 76 20.89 -19.09 -7.11
C GLY A 76 20.56 -18.81 -5.64
N LEU A 77 19.30 -18.47 -5.35
CA LEU A 77 18.87 -18.14 -3.98
C LEU A 77 19.06 -19.31 -3.02
N PHE A 78 18.74 -20.54 -3.44
CA PHE A 78 18.91 -21.73 -2.61
C PHE A 78 20.37 -21.91 -2.19
N ASN A 79 21.29 -21.95 -3.16
CA ASN A 79 22.71 -22.15 -2.90
C ASN A 79 23.26 -21.01 -2.02
N SER A 80 22.92 -19.77 -2.35
CA SER A 80 23.37 -18.62 -1.57
C SER A 80 22.85 -18.60 -0.14
N ALA A 81 21.62 -19.12 0.12
CA ALA A 81 21.08 -19.26 1.46
C ALA A 81 21.80 -20.35 2.26
N VAL A 82 22.10 -21.48 1.62
CA VAL A 82 22.87 -22.58 2.22
C VAL A 82 24.31 -22.13 2.55
N ASP A 83 25.00 -21.51 1.60
CA ASP A 83 26.38 -21.03 1.77
C ASP A 83 26.53 -19.98 2.90
N ASN A 84 25.44 -19.26 3.18
CA ASN A 84 25.41 -18.30 4.28
C ASN A 84 24.76 -18.85 5.56
N ASN A 85 24.46 -20.16 5.65
CA ASN A 85 23.87 -20.85 6.78
C ASN A 85 22.55 -20.19 7.26
N CYS A 86 21.67 -19.79 6.31
CA CYS A 86 20.39 -19.21 6.67
C CYS A 86 19.47 -20.26 7.32
N ASP A 87 18.87 -19.91 8.45
CA ASP A 87 17.88 -20.73 9.14
C ASP A 87 16.48 -20.58 8.53
N LEU A 88 16.23 -19.43 7.88
CA LEU A 88 14.94 -19.08 7.27
C LEU A 88 15.14 -18.05 6.16
N ILE A 89 14.28 -18.11 5.12
CA ILE A 89 14.16 -17.03 4.11
C ILE A 89 12.84 -16.28 4.30
N PHE A 90 12.89 -14.95 4.30
CA PHE A 90 11.75 -14.07 4.15
C PHE A 90 11.69 -13.55 2.70
N ALA A 91 10.61 -13.85 1.98
CA ALA A 91 10.36 -13.45 0.59
C ALA A 91 9.13 -12.54 0.49
N PRO A 92 9.24 -11.23 0.78
CA PRO A 92 8.09 -10.31 0.84
C PRO A 92 7.41 -10.05 -0.50
N GLY A 93 8.01 -10.47 -1.62
CA GLY A 93 7.46 -10.27 -2.97
C GLY A 93 6.26 -11.14 -3.35
N GLY A 94 5.80 -12.03 -2.48
CA GLY A 94 4.66 -12.93 -2.71
C GLY A 94 4.95 -14.13 -3.62
N SER A 95 6.03 -14.12 -4.38
CA SER A 95 6.44 -15.22 -5.25
C SER A 95 7.55 -16.03 -4.58
N VAL A 96 7.36 -17.34 -4.49
CA VAL A 96 8.34 -18.28 -3.93
C VAL A 96 8.71 -19.30 -5.02
N LEU A 97 9.88 -19.11 -5.63
CA LEU A 97 10.40 -20.03 -6.66
C LEU A 97 11.50 -20.94 -6.11
N CYS A 98 12.10 -20.60 -4.98
CA CYS A 98 13.15 -21.34 -4.30
C CYS A 98 12.58 -22.52 -3.50
N ASN A 99 13.32 -23.63 -3.47
CA ASN A 99 12.98 -24.83 -2.68
C ASN A 99 13.53 -24.81 -1.25
N PHE A 100 14.23 -23.75 -0.83
CA PHE A 100 14.71 -23.61 0.55
C PHE A 100 13.53 -23.64 1.54
N ARG A 101 13.73 -24.26 2.69
CA ARG A 101 12.75 -24.29 3.78
C ARG A 101 13.46 -24.16 5.14
N PRO A 102 12.85 -23.44 6.10
CA PRO A 102 11.56 -22.73 5.99
C PRO A 102 11.63 -21.43 5.19
N ILE A 103 10.52 -21.07 4.53
CA ILE A 103 10.38 -19.78 3.83
C ILE A 103 9.06 -19.13 4.24
N VAL A 104 9.12 -17.84 4.59
CA VAL A 104 7.94 -17.00 4.86
C VAL A 104 7.76 -16.03 3.72
N THR A 105 6.53 -15.85 3.26
CA THR A 105 6.20 -14.88 2.21
C THR A 105 5.12 -13.91 2.66
N MET A 106 4.87 -12.87 1.87
CA MET A 106 3.91 -11.80 2.18
C MET A 106 3.03 -11.48 0.98
N SER A 107 1.74 -11.24 1.23
CA SER A 107 0.82 -10.69 0.24
C SER A 107 0.90 -9.16 0.25
N GLN A 108 1.34 -8.55 -0.86
CA GLN A 108 1.45 -7.10 -1.01
C GLN A 108 0.61 -6.51 -2.15
N ASN A 109 0.07 -7.35 -3.06
CA ASN A 109 -0.68 -6.90 -4.23
C ASN A 109 -2.00 -7.64 -4.36
N MET A 110 -3.12 -6.90 -4.35
CA MET A 110 -4.47 -7.48 -4.45
C MET A 110 -4.99 -7.59 -5.88
N LEU A 111 -4.50 -6.81 -6.82
CA LEU A 111 -4.99 -6.84 -8.21
C LEU A 111 -5.04 -8.24 -8.84
N PRO A 112 -4.06 -9.14 -8.62
CA PRO A 112 -4.15 -10.51 -9.14
C PRO A 112 -5.30 -11.33 -8.54
N PHE A 113 -5.78 -10.99 -7.34
CA PHE A 113 -6.82 -11.72 -6.61
C PHE A 113 -8.21 -11.07 -6.75
N GLU A 114 -8.29 -9.85 -7.27
CA GLU A 114 -9.50 -9.09 -7.53
C GLU A 114 -9.88 -9.16 -9.02
N SER A 115 -10.55 -10.23 -9.42
CA SER A 115 -10.86 -10.49 -10.84
C SER A 115 -11.69 -9.38 -11.50
N ARG A 116 -12.58 -8.71 -10.74
CA ARG A 116 -13.37 -7.58 -11.25
C ARG A 116 -12.46 -6.40 -11.61
N GLU A 117 -11.51 -6.08 -10.75
CA GLU A 117 -10.59 -4.97 -10.95
C GLU A 117 -9.56 -5.27 -12.04
N ALA A 118 -9.06 -6.51 -12.10
CA ALA A 118 -8.17 -6.96 -13.17
C ALA A 118 -8.81 -6.83 -14.57
N ARG A 119 -10.13 -7.09 -14.69
CA ARG A 119 -10.86 -6.95 -15.96
C ARG A 119 -10.96 -5.52 -16.48
N ARG A 120 -10.76 -4.49 -15.63
CA ARG A 120 -10.74 -3.08 -16.04
C ARG A 120 -9.64 -2.75 -17.04
N TYR A 121 -8.59 -3.57 -17.10
CA TYR A 121 -7.50 -3.42 -18.06
C TYR A 121 -7.80 -4.06 -19.42
N GLY A 122 -8.98 -4.67 -19.60
CA GLY A 122 -9.40 -5.30 -20.86
C GLY A 122 -8.46 -6.44 -21.29
N ILE A 123 -8.42 -6.70 -22.60
CA ILE A 123 -7.47 -7.65 -23.20
C ILE A 123 -6.14 -6.91 -23.41
N SER A 124 -5.22 -7.04 -22.47
CA SER A 124 -3.96 -6.30 -22.45
C SER A 124 -2.82 -7.14 -21.87
N TRP A 125 -1.58 -6.69 -22.09
CA TRP A 125 -0.40 -7.27 -21.46
C TRP A 125 -0.47 -7.23 -19.94
N ILE A 126 -1.12 -6.19 -19.35
CA ILE A 126 -1.33 -6.08 -17.91
C ILE A 126 -2.20 -7.23 -17.41
N THR A 127 -3.30 -7.52 -18.10
CA THR A 127 -4.21 -8.63 -17.73
C THR A 127 -3.49 -9.98 -17.76
N LEU A 128 -2.70 -10.24 -18.80
CA LEU A 128 -1.90 -11.47 -18.89
C LEU A 128 -0.88 -11.56 -17.75
N ARG A 129 -0.20 -10.45 -17.44
CA ARG A 129 0.73 -10.36 -16.31
C ARG A 129 0.02 -10.60 -14.96
N LEU A 130 -1.18 -10.09 -14.76
CA LEU A 130 -1.95 -10.29 -13.53
C LEU A 130 -2.38 -11.76 -13.37
N ILE A 131 -2.76 -12.44 -14.46
CA ILE A 131 -3.08 -13.88 -14.45
C ILE A 131 -1.83 -14.69 -14.05
N LEU A 132 -0.69 -14.40 -14.65
CA LEU A 132 0.57 -15.07 -14.33
C LEU A 132 0.98 -14.80 -12.85
N LEU A 133 0.87 -13.55 -12.39
CA LEU A 133 1.15 -13.21 -11.01
C LEU A 133 0.21 -13.92 -10.05
N ARG A 134 -1.08 -14.01 -10.34
CA ARG A 134 -2.04 -14.77 -9.55
C ARG A 134 -1.60 -16.23 -9.41
N TRP A 135 -1.21 -16.87 -10.50
CA TRP A 135 -0.75 -18.25 -10.47
C TRP A 135 0.53 -18.42 -9.64
N LEU A 136 1.55 -17.57 -9.88
CA LEU A 136 2.83 -17.61 -9.16
C LEU A 136 2.66 -17.36 -7.66
N GLN A 137 1.89 -16.34 -7.29
CA GLN A 137 1.65 -16.01 -5.89
C GLN A 137 0.79 -17.08 -5.19
N SER A 138 -0.24 -17.60 -5.87
CA SER A 138 -1.06 -18.71 -5.33
C SER A 138 -0.21 -19.94 -5.02
N LYS A 139 0.71 -20.29 -5.93
CA LYS A 139 1.67 -21.40 -5.71
C LYS A 139 2.63 -21.04 -4.57
N GLY A 140 3.14 -19.81 -4.53
CA GLY A 140 4.03 -19.31 -3.48
C GLY A 140 3.38 -19.40 -2.10
N PHE A 141 2.16 -18.94 -1.94
CA PHE A 141 1.42 -18.98 -0.67
C PHE A 141 1.16 -20.42 -0.19
N LYS A 142 0.81 -21.34 -1.11
CA LYS A 142 0.59 -22.75 -0.77
C LYS A 142 1.87 -23.51 -0.40
N SER A 143 3.00 -23.12 -0.96
CA SER A 143 4.29 -23.81 -0.76
C SER A 143 5.15 -23.19 0.33
N ALA A 144 4.80 -22.02 0.87
CA ALA A 144 5.53 -21.37 1.94
C ALA A 144 5.39 -22.14 3.28
N SER A 145 6.25 -21.81 4.23
CA SER A 145 6.16 -22.29 5.63
C SER A 145 5.36 -21.33 6.51
N GLY A 146 5.11 -20.11 6.03
CA GLY A 146 4.27 -19.10 6.67
C GLY A 146 3.92 -17.96 5.71
N VAL A 147 2.77 -17.31 5.94
CA VAL A 147 2.30 -16.19 5.12
C VAL A 147 1.90 -15.01 5.99
N ILE A 148 2.40 -13.82 5.64
CA ILE A 148 2.00 -12.55 6.22
C ILE A 148 1.00 -11.86 5.28
N PHE A 149 -0.12 -11.41 5.80
CA PHE A 149 -1.10 -10.56 5.14
C PHE A 149 -1.08 -9.16 5.79
N LEU A 150 -1.48 -8.13 5.05
CA LEU A 150 -1.50 -6.77 5.58
C LEU A 150 -2.85 -6.40 6.22
N THR A 151 -3.93 -7.09 5.80
CA THR A 151 -5.31 -6.89 6.27
C THR A 151 -6.05 -8.23 6.31
N ASN A 152 -7.12 -8.31 7.12
CA ASN A 152 -8.03 -9.47 7.10
C ASN A 152 -8.71 -9.59 5.75
N TYR A 153 -9.10 -8.46 5.16
CA TYR A 153 -9.65 -8.43 3.80
C TYR A 153 -8.72 -9.13 2.80
N ALA A 154 -7.43 -8.77 2.79
CA ALA A 154 -6.46 -9.39 1.87
C ALA A 154 -6.33 -10.90 2.09
N LYS A 155 -6.27 -11.34 3.34
CA LYS A 155 -6.27 -12.76 3.70
C LYS A 155 -7.48 -13.49 3.16
N GLU A 156 -8.67 -12.97 3.41
CA GLU A 156 -9.93 -13.56 2.96
C GLU A 156 -10.03 -13.66 1.43
N GLN A 157 -9.67 -12.59 0.71
CA GLN A 157 -9.71 -12.60 -0.77
C GLN A 157 -8.70 -13.60 -1.37
N VAL A 158 -7.51 -13.68 -0.79
CA VAL A 158 -6.51 -14.68 -1.24
C VAL A 158 -7.04 -16.09 -0.95
N ILE A 159 -7.56 -16.37 0.25
CA ILE A 159 -8.12 -17.69 0.61
C ILE A 159 -9.29 -18.08 -0.27
N LYS A 160 -10.19 -17.16 -0.64
CA LYS A 160 -11.28 -17.43 -1.61
C LYS A 160 -10.76 -17.95 -2.95
N VAL A 161 -9.57 -17.54 -3.36
CA VAL A 161 -8.98 -17.93 -4.64
C VAL A 161 -8.17 -19.22 -4.56
N ILE A 162 -7.38 -19.37 -3.49
CA ILE A 162 -6.43 -20.49 -3.37
C ILE A 162 -6.96 -21.67 -2.54
N GLY A 163 -8.07 -21.48 -1.82
CA GLY A 163 -8.53 -22.39 -0.78
C GLY A 163 -7.81 -22.18 0.55
N ASN A 164 -8.15 -23.01 1.54
CA ASN A 164 -7.59 -22.89 2.87
C ASN A 164 -6.06 -23.08 2.88
N LEU A 165 -5.39 -22.31 3.73
CA LEU A 165 -3.98 -22.45 4.04
C LEU A 165 -3.83 -23.36 5.26
N SER A 166 -3.11 -24.48 5.09
CA SER A 166 -2.75 -25.39 6.19
C SER A 166 -1.49 -24.97 6.96
N ILE A 167 -0.92 -23.83 6.61
CA ILE A 167 0.31 -23.27 7.18
C ILE A 167 0.01 -22.06 8.06
N PRO A 168 0.91 -21.70 9.00
CA PRO A 168 0.77 -20.50 9.80
C PRO A 168 0.59 -19.24 8.97
N SER A 169 -0.36 -18.40 9.36
CA SER A 169 -0.54 -17.09 8.75
C SER A 169 -0.89 -16.03 9.79
N THR A 170 -0.48 -14.80 9.54
CA THR A 170 -0.70 -13.66 10.46
C THR A 170 -1.07 -12.41 9.69
N ILE A 171 -1.64 -11.43 10.40
CA ILE A 171 -1.93 -10.09 9.87
C ILE A 171 -0.92 -9.14 10.48
N ILE A 172 -0.06 -8.56 9.66
CA ILE A 172 0.93 -7.55 10.07
C ILE A 172 0.83 -6.37 9.10
N PRO A 173 0.14 -5.30 9.47
CA PRO A 173 0.03 -4.13 8.62
C PRO A 173 1.36 -3.38 8.52
N HIS A 174 1.57 -2.65 7.43
CA HIS A 174 2.68 -1.70 7.33
C HIS A 174 2.53 -0.58 8.36
N GLY A 175 3.67 -0.01 8.77
CA GLY A 175 3.70 1.21 9.54
C GLY A 175 3.46 2.46 8.69
N LEU A 176 3.40 3.58 9.38
CA LEU A 176 3.27 4.92 8.82
C LEU A 176 4.52 5.73 9.14
N ASN A 177 4.97 6.54 8.18
CA ASN A 177 6.07 7.45 8.42
C ASN A 177 5.61 8.66 9.26
N PRO A 178 6.26 8.95 10.41
CA PRO A 178 5.86 10.03 11.32
C PRO A 178 5.76 11.42 10.68
N ARG A 179 6.42 11.67 9.54
CA ARG A 179 6.35 12.97 8.84
C ARG A 179 4.94 13.40 8.43
N PHE A 180 4.02 12.43 8.29
CA PHE A 180 2.62 12.71 7.95
C PHE A 180 1.75 13.01 9.18
N CYS A 181 2.29 12.85 10.40
CA CYS A 181 1.52 13.06 11.63
C CYS A 181 1.38 14.55 11.90
N GLU A 182 0.20 15.09 11.60
CA GLU A 182 -0.22 16.47 11.88
C GLU A 182 -1.52 16.45 12.68
N GLU A 183 -1.55 17.16 13.81
CA GLU A 183 -2.76 17.24 14.62
C GLU A 183 -3.94 17.81 13.81
N PRO A 184 -5.16 17.30 14.01
CA PRO A 184 -6.34 17.76 13.31
C PRO A 184 -6.56 19.27 13.47
N LYS A 185 -6.70 19.95 12.35
CA LYS A 185 -6.93 21.40 12.31
C LYS A 185 -8.31 21.78 12.83
N LYS A 186 -8.41 23.00 13.37
CA LYS A 186 -9.72 23.61 13.65
C LYS A 186 -10.56 23.65 12.37
N GLN A 187 -11.77 23.13 12.45
CA GLN A 187 -12.72 23.16 11.36
C GLN A 187 -13.58 24.41 11.43
N TYR A 188 -13.69 25.10 10.30
CA TYR A 188 -14.46 26.33 10.20
C TYR A 188 -15.76 26.07 9.44
N ASP A 189 -16.79 26.89 9.71
CA ASP A 189 -18.03 26.87 8.92
C ASP A 189 -17.75 27.11 7.45
N LYS A 190 -18.60 26.54 6.57
CA LYS A 190 -18.46 26.68 5.11
C LYS A 190 -18.48 28.12 4.62
N ALA A 191 -19.15 29.01 5.35
CA ALA A 191 -19.20 30.45 5.03
C ALA A 191 -17.84 31.16 5.05
N LYS A 192 -16.81 30.54 5.67
CA LYS A 192 -15.43 31.04 5.64
C LYS A 192 -14.75 30.87 4.28
N TYR A 193 -15.24 29.99 3.45
CA TYR A 193 -14.64 29.67 2.16
C TYR A 193 -15.32 30.46 1.04
N ASN A 194 -14.54 31.01 0.12
CA ASN A 194 -14.98 31.81 -1.00
C ASN A 194 -14.05 31.60 -2.21
N SER A 195 -14.21 32.37 -3.28
CA SER A 195 -13.36 32.26 -4.48
C SER A 195 -11.89 32.58 -4.24
N GLU A 196 -11.57 33.47 -3.30
CA GLU A 196 -10.19 33.84 -2.94
C GLU A 196 -9.55 32.83 -1.97
N ASN A 197 -10.38 32.18 -1.14
CA ASN A 197 -9.96 31.15 -0.18
C ASN A 197 -10.84 29.89 -0.34
N PRO A 198 -10.67 29.11 -1.41
CA PRO A 198 -11.52 27.96 -1.69
C PRO A 198 -11.24 26.77 -0.77
N PHE A 199 -12.26 25.93 -0.58
CA PHE A 199 -12.13 24.69 0.19
C PHE A 199 -11.31 23.65 -0.61
N GLN A 200 -10.15 23.26 -0.07
CA GLN A 200 -9.18 22.38 -0.73
C GLN A 200 -9.53 20.91 -0.50
N ILE A 201 -9.86 20.19 -1.55
CA ILE A 201 -10.08 18.74 -1.56
C ILE A 201 -8.82 18.09 -2.13
N LEU A 202 -8.30 17.06 -1.48
CA LEU A 202 -7.07 16.37 -1.88
C LEU A 202 -7.32 14.89 -2.15
N TYR A 203 -6.82 14.39 -3.27
CA TYR A 203 -6.67 12.95 -3.52
C TYR A 203 -5.24 12.64 -3.99
N VAL A 204 -4.44 12.07 -3.11
CA VAL A 204 -3.11 11.54 -3.44
C VAL A 204 -3.28 10.11 -3.90
N SER A 205 -2.92 9.80 -5.14
CA SER A 205 -2.94 8.44 -5.69
C SER A 205 -2.33 8.41 -7.08
N ILE A 206 -1.78 7.26 -7.49
CA ILE A 206 -1.58 7.02 -8.91
C ILE A 206 -2.93 7.15 -9.65
N VAL A 207 -2.93 7.77 -10.81
CA VAL A 207 -4.10 7.77 -11.70
C VAL A 207 -4.17 6.42 -12.40
N ASP A 208 -5.12 5.58 -12.00
CA ASP A 208 -5.27 4.22 -12.53
C ASP A 208 -6.75 3.81 -12.59
N GLN A 209 -7.06 2.68 -13.29
CA GLN A 209 -8.42 2.23 -13.59
C GLN A 209 -9.27 1.98 -12.33
N TYR A 210 -8.66 1.53 -11.24
CA TYR A 210 -9.33 1.24 -9.97
C TYR A 210 -9.28 2.40 -8.96
N LYS A 211 -8.79 3.59 -9.36
CA LYS A 211 -8.66 4.77 -8.49
C LYS A 211 -9.75 5.81 -8.71
N HIS A 212 -10.51 5.71 -9.79
CA HIS A 212 -11.78 6.42 -10.06
C HIS A 212 -11.72 7.97 -9.98
N GLN A 213 -10.57 8.60 -10.28
CA GLN A 213 -10.42 10.07 -10.19
C GLN A 213 -11.48 10.84 -11.00
N TRP A 214 -11.91 10.32 -12.16
CA TRP A 214 -12.92 10.93 -13.01
C TRP A 214 -14.30 11.06 -12.34
N HIS A 215 -14.67 10.11 -11.46
CA HIS A 215 -15.94 10.22 -10.70
C HIS A 215 -15.85 11.28 -9.61
N ILE A 216 -14.65 11.55 -9.07
CA ILE A 216 -14.45 12.65 -8.13
C ILE A 216 -14.56 13.97 -8.86
N VAL A 217 -13.96 14.12 -10.06
CA VAL A 217 -14.11 15.32 -10.90
C VAL A 217 -15.58 15.63 -11.16
N GLU A 218 -16.37 14.62 -11.58
CA GLU A 218 -17.81 14.76 -11.82
C GLU A 218 -18.58 15.18 -10.54
N ALA A 219 -18.25 14.57 -9.39
CA ALA A 219 -18.87 14.90 -8.11
C ALA A 219 -18.57 16.34 -7.67
N VAL A 220 -17.30 16.79 -7.84
CA VAL A 220 -16.89 18.16 -7.51
C VAL A 220 -17.50 19.17 -8.48
N ALA A 221 -17.64 18.83 -9.76
CA ALA A 221 -18.35 19.67 -10.73
C ALA A 221 -19.79 19.98 -10.30
N LYS A 222 -20.47 19.00 -9.69
CA LYS A 222 -21.83 19.22 -9.16
C LYS A 222 -21.81 20.18 -7.97
N LEU A 223 -20.82 20.06 -7.06
CA LEU A 223 -20.65 21.02 -5.96
C LEU A 223 -20.40 22.44 -6.49
N ARG A 224 -19.54 22.60 -7.50
CA ARG A 224 -19.26 23.90 -8.14
C ARG A 224 -20.52 24.52 -8.75
N LYS A 225 -21.36 23.71 -9.42
CA LYS A 225 -22.66 24.17 -9.96
C LYS A 225 -23.64 24.63 -8.87
N GLU A 226 -23.54 24.10 -7.67
CA GLU A 226 -24.32 24.53 -6.50
C GLU A 226 -23.68 25.73 -5.76
N GLY A 227 -22.62 26.33 -6.30
CA GLY A 227 -21.97 27.51 -5.74
C GLY A 227 -20.94 27.23 -4.64
N TYR A 228 -20.55 25.98 -4.41
CA TYR A 228 -19.47 25.66 -3.46
C TYR A 228 -18.11 26.11 -4.00
N PRO A 229 -17.36 26.95 -3.27
CA PRO A 229 -16.01 27.39 -3.67
C PRO A 229 -14.98 26.30 -3.35
N VAL A 230 -14.97 25.23 -4.15
CA VAL A 230 -14.08 24.07 -3.94
C VAL A 230 -13.02 23.98 -5.03
N VAL A 231 -11.83 23.51 -4.66
CA VAL A 231 -10.73 23.14 -5.55
C VAL A 231 -10.36 21.69 -5.29
N LEU A 232 -10.18 20.92 -6.36
CA LEU A 232 -9.78 19.52 -6.32
C LEU A 232 -8.30 19.38 -6.70
N ASN A 233 -7.48 18.95 -5.75
CA ASN A 233 -6.08 18.66 -5.97
C ASN A 233 -5.87 17.15 -6.17
N LEU A 234 -5.38 16.76 -7.34
CA LEU A 234 -5.03 15.39 -7.70
C LEU A 234 -3.51 15.27 -7.77
N VAL A 235 -2.93 14.35 -7.00
CA VAL A 235 -1.47 14.22 -6.88
C VAL A 235 -1.06 12.77 -7.11
N GLY A 236 -0.09 12.55 -7.98
CA GLY A 236 0.51 11.24 -8.22
C GLY A 236 0.84 10.97 -9.68
N PRO A 237 1.65 9.93 -9.96
CA PRO A 237 1.93 9.48 -11.31
C PRO A 237 0.68 8.92 -11.99
N SER A 238 0.77 8.58 -13.27
CA SER A 238 -0.39 8.09 -14.02
C SER A 238 -0.07 6.89 -14.90
N TYR A 239 -1.03 5.98 -14.98
CA TYR A 239 -1.16 5.00 -16.06
C TYR A 239 -1.82 5.68 -17.27
N LEU A 240 -1.18 5.62 -18.43
CA LEU A 240 -1.54 6.44 -19.60
C LEU A 240 -3.02 6.35 -20.01
N PRO A 241 -3.64 5.15 -20.12
CA PRO A 241 -5.06 5.05 -20.44
C PRO A 241 -6.00 5.66 -19.40
N ALA A 242 -5.65 5.55 -18.12
CA ALA A 242 -6.43 6.16 -17.03
C ALA A 242 -6.25 7.69 -17.00
N LYS A 243 -5.03 8.19 -17.32
CA LYS A 243 -4.76 9.61 -17.47
C LYS A 243 -5.62 10.22 -18.59
N LYS A 244 -5.71 9.54 -19.75
CA LYS A 244 -6.55 10.01 -20.85
C LYS A 244 -8.00 10.19 -20.40
N ARG A 245 -8.57 9.18 -19.72
CA ARG A 245 -9.93 9.25 -19.17
C ARG A 245 -10.10 10.37 -18.14
N LEU A 246 -9.10 10.60 -17.28
CA LEU A 246 -9.13 11.71 -16.34
C LEU A 246 -9.15 13.06 -17.07
N MET A 247 -8.27 13.25 -18.05
CA MET A 247 -8.22 14.50 -18.83
C MET A 247 -9.50 14.75 -19.62
N GLU A 248 -10.12 13.73 -20.20
CA GLU A 248 -11.44 13.83 -20.83
C GLU A 248 -12.51 14.29 -19.83
N SER A 249 -12.47 13.79 -18.59
CA SER A 249 -13.39 14.24 -17.53
C SER A 249 -13.11 15.69 -17.11
N ILE A 250 -11.84 16.09 -16.95
CA ILE A 250 -11.46 17.47 -16.62
C ILE A 250 -11.93 18.42 -17.74
N ASN A 251 -11.60 18.14 -18.99
CA ASN A 251 -12.00 18.96 -20.14
C ASN A 251 -13.52 19.11 -20.28
N LYS A 252 -14.28 18.08 -19.86
CA LYS A 252 -15.75 18.11 -19.88
C LYS A 252 -16.35 18.98 -18.79
N PHE A 253 -15.78 18.98 -17.60
CA PHE A 253 -16.40 19.57 -16.41
C PHE A 253 -15.71 20.84 -15.92
N ASP A 254 -14.43 21.01 -16.18
CA ASP A 254 -13.61 22.18 -15.82
C ASP A 254 -12.95 22.79 -17.05
N VAL A 255 -13.77 23.28 -17.97
CA VAL A 255 -13.35 23.78 -19.31
C VAL A 255 -12.28 24.87 -19.23
N ASN A 256 -12.32 25.69 -18.18
CA ASN A 256 -11.40 26.81 -17.99
C ASN A 256 -10.20 26.49 -17.12
N ASP A 257 -10.02 25.21 -16.69
CA ASP A 257 -8.94 24.77 -15.79
C ASP A 257 -8.88 25.56 -14.46
N GLU A 258 -10.05 25.85 -13.89
CA GLU A 258 -10.17 26.75 -12.73
C GLU A 258 -10.06 26.01 -11.40
N TRP A 259 -10.63 24.80 -11.29
CA TRP A 259 -10.83 24.16 -9.99
C TRP A 259 -10.31 22.69 -9.89
N VAL A 260 -9.89 22.05 -10.98
CA VAL A 260 -9.14 20.79 -10.92
C VAL A 260 -7.66 21.06 -11.15
N LYS A 261 -6.83 20.70 -10.16
CA LYS A 261 -5.37 20.84 -10.27
C LYS A 261 -4.75 19.45 -10.26
N TYR A 262 -4.28 18.97 -11.42
CA TYR A 262 -3.51 17.74 -11.53
C TYR A 262 -2.01 18.05 -11.48
N HIS A 263 -1.39 17.80 -10.31
CA HIS A 263 0.01 18.12 -10.04
C HIS A 263 1.00 17.12 -10.61
N GLY A 264 0.52 15.93 -11.06
CA GLY A 264 1.43 14.86 -11.44
C GLY A 264 2.17 14.25 -10.23
N PRO A 265 3.30 13.55 -10.47
CA PRO A 265 4.09 12.95 -9.40
C PRO A 265 4.82 14.03 -8.59
N VAL A 266 4.73 13.94 -7.27
CA VAL A 266 5.45 14.79 -6.31
C VAL A 266 6.43 13.90 -5.52
N PRO A 267 7.64 14.38 -5.20
CA PRO A 267 8.58 13.64 -4.36
C PRO A 267 7.95 13.27 -3.02
N TYR A 268 8.16 12.02 -2.57
CA TYR A 268 7.56 11.51 -1.34
C TYR A 268 7.90 12.37 -0.11
N LEU A 269 9.09 12.98 -0.10
CA LEU A 269 9.54 13.86 0.96
C LEU A 269 8.76 15.17 1.06
N GLU A 270 8.07 15.57 -0.02
CA GLU A 270 7.31 16.84 -0.10
C GLU A 270 5.79 16.63 0.08
N LEU A 271 5.31 15.39 -0.01
CA LEU A 271 3.87 15.10 0.05
C LEU A 271 3.19 15.61 1.32
N HIS A 272 3.88 15.57 2.46
CA HIS A 272 3.30 16.03 3.73
C HIS A 272 2.93 17.53 3.71
N HIS A 273 3.62 18.37 2.92
CA HIS A 273 3.25 19.77 2.73
C HIS A 273 1.91 19.90 2.00
N ILE A 274 1.67 19.06 1.00
CA ILE A 274 0.40 19.08 0.24
C ILE A 274 -0.77 18.63 1.13
N TYR A 275 -0.57 17.60 1.97
CA TYR A 275 -1.57 17.20 2.96
C TYR A 275 -1.90 18.35 3.92
N LYS A 276 -0.89 19.12 4.31
CA LYS A 276 -1.04 20.25 5.22
C LYS A 276 -1.91 21.38 4.64
N GLU A 277 -1.92 21.60 3.32
CA GLU A 277 -2.74 22.62 2.66
C GLU A 277 -4.21 22.17 2.48
N ALA A 278 -4.50 20.88 2.57
CA ALA A 278 -5.84 20.34 2.35
C ALA A 278 -6.80 20.59 3.52
N HIS A 279 -8.11 20.62 3.20
CA HIS A 279 -9.21 20.70 4.15
C HIS A 279 -10.00 19.38 4.24
N LEU A 280 -9.92 18.54 3.20
CA LEU A 280 -10.61 17.24 3.10
C LEU A 280 -9.78 16.27 2.26
N GLY A 281 -9.60 15.06 2.73
CA GLY A 281 -9.07 13.95 1.95
C GLY A 281 -10.18 13.15 1.27
N VAL A 282 -9.97 12.79 0.01
CA VAL A 282 -10.83 11.84 -0.71
C VAL A 282 -10.01 10.59 -1.03
N PHE A 283 -10.59 9.41 -0.83
CA PHE A 283 -9.94 8.15 -1.18
C PHE A 283 -10.92 7.23 -1.90
N ALA A 284 -10.84 7.17 -3.23
CA ALA A 284 -11.82 6.50 -4.10
C ALA A 284 -11.31 5.21 -4.75
N SER A 285 -10.36 4.51 -4.14
CA SER A 285 -9.87 3.25 -4.67
C SER A 285 -10.88 2.12 -4.50
N SER A 286 -10.99 1.23 -5.50
CA SER A 286 -11.78 0.00 -5.40
C SER A 286 -10.95 -1.26 -5.12
N CYS A 287 -9.61 -1.17 -5.19
CA CYS A 287 -8.69 -2.29 -4.97
C CYS A 287 -7.45 -1.85 -4.21
N GLU A 288 -7.27 -2.39 -3.01
CA GLU A 288 -6.08 -2.19 -2.17
C GLU A 288 -5.73 -3.46 -1.41
N ASN A 289 -4.47 -3.59 -1.00
CA ASN A 289 -4.05 -4.58 0.00
C ASN A 289 -4.08 -3.93 1.40
N LEU A 290 -3.19 -2.97 1.62
CA LEU A 290 -3.27 -1.99 2.70
C LEU A 290 -3.11 -0.60 2.07
N PRO A 291 -4.09 0.30 2.21
CA PRO A 291 -4.06 1.61 1.57
C PRO A 291 -3.16 2.59 2.36
N ILE A 292 -1.84 2.55 2.12
CA ILE A 292 -0.87 3.43 2.83
C ILE A 292 -1.23 4.91 2.66
N ILE A 293 -1.66 5.32 1.47
CA ILE A 293 -2.09 6.71 1.22
C ILE A 293 -3.30 7.09 2.09
N LEU A 294 -4.21 6.14 2.37
CA LEU A 294 -5.30 6.40 3.32
C LEU A 294 -4.75 6.59 4.73
N LEU A 295 -3.75 5.80 5.14
CA LEU A 295 -3.08 5.99 6.44
C LEU A 295 -2.39 7.36 6.53
N GLU A 296 -1.72 7.80 5.46
CA GLU A 296 -1.11 9.13 5.37
C GLU A 296 -2.17 10.24 5.50
N THR A 297 -3.32 10.10 4.82
CA THR A 297 -4.44 11.03 4.91
C THR A 297 -5.03 11.09 6.33
N MET A 298 -5.16 9.93 7.00
CA MET A 298 -5.61 9.83 8.39
C MET A 298 -4.64 10.53 9.34
N ALA A 299 -3.34 10.30 9.14
CA ALA A 299 -2.27 10.87 9.97
C ALA A 299 -2.12 12.37 9.80
N SER A 300 -2.46 12.90 8.63
CA SER A 300 -2.47 14.34 8.36
C SER A 300 -3.67 15.07 9.00
N GLY A 301 -4.44 14.38 9.85
CA GLY A 301 -5.55 14.97 10.60
C GLY A 301 -6.69 15.48 9.70
N LEU A 302 -6.83 14.96 8.49
CA LEU A 302 -7.88 15.37 7.57
C LEU A 302 -9.18 14.60 7.84
N PRO A 303 -10.36 15.25 7.72
CA PRO A 303 -11.62 14.53 7.55
C PRO A 303 -11.61 13.81 6.20
N ILE A 304 -12.22 12.60 6.12
CA ILE A 304 -12.05 11.73 4.97
C ILE A 304 -13.39 11.28 4.39
N ALA A 305 -13.58 11.51 3.09
CA ALA A 305 -14.56 10.80 2.28
C ALA A 305 -13.88 9.61 1.60
N CYS A 306 -14.37 8.39 1.86
CA CYS A 306 -13.66 7.15 1.53
C CYS A 306 -14.53 6.17 0.76
N SER A 307 -13.91 5.43 -0.14
CA SER A 307 -14.53 4.27 -0.79
C SER A 307 -14.97 3.21 0.24
N ASN A 308 -16.13 2.59 0.00
CA ASN A 308 -16.64 1.47 0.79
C ASN A 308 -16.13 0.09 0.29
N LYS A 309 -15.21 0.05 -0.69
CA LYS A 309 -14.66 -1.19 -1.28
C LYS A 309 -13.37 -1.63 -0.57
N GLY A 310 -12.98 -2.87 -0.83
CA GLY A 310 -11.70 -3.41 -0.38
C GLY A 310 -11.50 -3.34 1.15
N PRO A 311 -10.26 -3.10 1.59
CA PRO A 311 -9.93 -3.02 3.02
C PRO A 311 -10.25 -1.66 3.66
N MET A 312 -10.77 -0.67 2.91
CA MET A 312 -11.00 0.68 3.43
C MET A 312 -11.89 0.70 4.68
N PRO A 313 -13.00 -0.06 4.75
CA PRO A 313 -13.82 -0.15 5.96
C PRO A 313 -13.09 -0.79 7.16
N GLU A 314 -12.19 -1.76 6.94
CA GLU A 314 -11.36 -2.37 7.99
C GLU A 314 -10.36 -1.34 8.55
N VAL A 315 -9.74 -0.55 7.67
CA VAL A 315 -8.69 0.41 8.02
C VAL A 315 -9.27 1.65 8.69
N LEU A 316 -10.23 2.31 8.03
CA LEU A 316 -10.78 3.58 8.49
C LEU A 316 -11.91 3.39 9.54
N GLY A 317 -12.69 2.30 9.48
CA GLY A 317 -13.80 2.04 10.40
C GLY A 317 -14.88 3.14 10.33
N ASN A 318 -15.30 3.63 11.48
CA ASN A 318 -16.28 4.71 11.58
C ASN A 318 -15.71 6.13 11.44
N ALA A 319 -14.40 6.26 11.16
CA ALA A 319 -13.71 7.55 11.15
C ALA A 319 -13.81 8.34 9.83
N GLY A 320 -14.62 7.88 8.87
CA GLY A 320 -14.86 8.57 7.60
C GLY A 320 -16.32 8.54 7.17
N ILE A 321 -16.60 9.15 6.01
CA ILE A 321 -17.89 9.07 5.32
C ILE A 321 -17.69 8.22 4.06
N TYR A 322 -18.46 7.16 3.92
CA TYR A 322 -18.29 6.19 2.86
C TYR A 322 -19.16 6.45 1.64
N PHE A 323 -18.67 6.02 0.47
CA PHE A 323 -19.36 6.07 -0.81
C PHE A 323 -18.93 4.90 -1.72
N ASP A 324 -19.75 4.56 -2.71
CA ASP A 324 -19.33 3.70 -3.83
C ASP A 324 -18.49 4.55 -4.81
N PRO A 325 -17.20 4.22 -5.04
CA PRO A 325 -16.32 5.02 -5.89
C PRO A 325 -16.69 5.01 -7.37
N GLU A 326 -17.56 4.09 -7.80
CA GLU A 326 -18.06 4.00 -9.17
C GLU A 326 -19.32 4.86 -9.40
N ARG A 327 -19.83 5.51 -8.36
CA ARG A 327 -21.06 6.33 -8.40
C ARG A 327 -20.75 7.77 -7.98
N SER A 328 -20.53 8.65 -8.96
CA SER A 328 -20.19 10.06 -8.73
C SER A 328 -21.19 10.79 -7.83
N ILE A 329 -22.47 10.39 -7.87
CA ILE A 329 -23.51 10.96 -7.01
C ILE A 329 -23.30 10.61 -5.52
N GLU A 330 -22.81 9.43 -5.20
CA GLU A 330 -22.50 9.07 -3.80
C GLU A 330 -21.25 9.78 -3.31
N VAL A 331 -20.23 9.91 -4.18
CA VAL A 331 -19.01 10.72 -3.93
C VAL A 331 -19.40 12.16 -3.60
N TYR A 332 -20.30 12.76 -4.43
CA TYR A 332 -20.84 14.10 -4.21
C TYR A 332 -21.52 14.23 -2.84
N HIS A 333 -22.43 13.31 -2.48
CA HIS A 333 -23.12 13.38 -1.20
C HIS A 333 -22.19 13.25 0.00
N ALA A 334 -21.17 12.37 -0.09
CA ALA A 334 -20.19 12.19 0.97
C ALA A 334 -19.33 13.45 1.17
N ILE A 335 -18.84 14.05 0.10
CA ILE A 335 -18.05 15.29 0.14
C ILE A 335 -18.92 16.43 0.65
N LYS A 336 -20.13 16.62 0.10
CA LYS A 336 -21.07 17.67 0.50
C LYS A 336 -21.40 17.61 1.99
N LYS A 337 -21.68 16.40 2.50
CA LYS A 337 -21.97 16.17 3.93
C LYS A 337 -20.83 16.64 4.84
N LEU A 338 -19.58 16.43 4.42
CA LEU A 338 -18.42 16.89 5.15
C LEU A 338 -18.22 18.42 5.00
N ILE A 339 -18.43 19.01 3.83
CA ILE A 339 -18.30 20.46 3.64
C ILE A 339 -19.34 21.20 4.48
N ASP A 340 -20.60 20.72 4.48
CA ASP A 340 -21.72 21.41 5.15
C ASP A 340 -21.67 21.31 6.69
N ASN A 341 -20.87 20.40 7.27
CA ASN A 341 -20.86 20.16 8.70
C ASN A 341 -19.43 20.20 9.30
N ALA A 342 -19.05 21.35 9.84
CA ALA A 342 -17.75 21.57 10.47
C ALA A 342 -17.53 20.68 11.70
N GLN A 343 -18.56 20.44 12.52
CA GLN A 343 -18.46 19.57 13.68
C GLN A 343 -18.20 18.12 13.25
N LEU A 344 -18.93 17.61 12.26
CA LEU A 344 -18.69 16.27 11.72
C LEU A 344 -17.28 16.12 11.16
N ARG A 345 -16.74 17.15 10.46
CA ARG A 345 -15.35 17.15 10.01
C ARG A 345 -14.37 17.03 11.18
N SER A 346 -14.59 17.79 12.25
CA SER A 346 -13.76 17.73 13.46
C SER A 346 -13.80 16.35 14.12
N GLU A 347 -14.98 15.78 14.30
CA GLU A 347 -15.17 14.44 14.88
C GLU A 347 -14.46 13.36 14.03
N LYS A 348 -14.63 13.39 12.70
CA LYS A 348 -14.04 12.40 11.80
C LYS A 348 -12.53 12.54 11.71
N SER A 349 -12.00 13.75 11.66
CA SER A 349 -10.54 13.97 11.62
C SER A 349 -9.86 13.50 12.91
N GLN A 350 -10.42 13.80 14.06
CA GLN A 350 -9.90 13.33 15.36
C GLN A 350 -9.96 11.80 15.45
N ALA A 351 -11.10 11.18 15.08
CA ALA A 351 -11.27 9.74 15.12
C ALA A 351 -10.27 9.03 14.19
N SER A 352 -10.03 9.55 12.98
CA SER A 352 -9.08 8.98 12.02
C SER A 352 -7.64 9.13 12.51
N PHE A 353 -7.26 10.30 13.02
CA PHE A 353 -5.96 10.58 13.59
C PHE A 353 -5.64 9.69 14.81
N HIS A 354 -6.60 9.47 15.70
CA HIS A 354 -6.43 8.52 16.80
C HIS A 354 -6.25 7.08 16.30
N LYS A 355 -7.05 6.68 15.32
CA LYS A 355 -7.04 5.31 14.81
C LYS A 355 -5.75 4.95 14.10
N VAL A 356 -5.12 5.90 13.39
CA VAL A 356 -3.90 5.65 12.63
C VAL A 356 -2.67 5.41 13.51
N LYS A 357 -2.66 5.86 14.75
CA LYS A 357 -1.53 5.69 15.71
C LYS A 357 -1.11 4.25 15.95
N ARG A 358 -2.00 3.28 15.68
CA ARG A 358 -1.69 1.85 15.76
C ARG A 358 -0.77 1.33 14.64
N TYR A 359 -0.61 2.10 13.56
CA TYR A 359 0.22 1.72 12.42
C TYR A 359 1.63 2.29 12.59
N SER A 360 2.52 1.51 13.23
CA SER A 360 3.91 1.88 13.50
C SER A 360 4.86 0.93 12.79
N TRP A 361 5.94 1.44 12.25
CA TRP A 361 7.01 0.62 11.66
C TRP A 361 7.75 -0.20 12.71
N ASP A 362 7.89 0.33 13.95
CA ASP A 362 8.46 -0.46 15.07
C ASP A 362 7.62 -1.72 15.36
N VAL A 363 6.29 -1.57 15.41
CA VAL A 363 5.37 -2.69 15.63
C VAL A 363 5.41 -3.64 14.45
N CYS A 364 5.38 -3.13 13.21
CA CYS A 364 5.47 -3.94 12.00
C CYS A 364 6.77 -4.76 11.96
N ALA A 365 7.91 -4.14 12.26
CA ALA A 365 9.19 -4.81 12.29
C ALA A 365 9.24 -5.87 13.40
N PHE A 366 8.83 -5.53 14.62
CA PHE A 366 8.78 -6.45 15.75
C PHE A 366 7.91 -7.67 15.45
N GLU A 367 6.68 -7.48 14.99
CA GLU A 367 5.75 -8.57 14.68
C GLU A 367 6.24 -9.43 13.50
N THR A 368 6.86 -8.80 12.49
CA THR A 368 7.44 -9.53 11.35
C THR A 368 8.54 -10.46 11.84
N PHE A 369 9.54 -9.97 12.57
CA PHE A 369 10.65 -10.80 13.04
C PHE A 369 10.20 -11.84 14.07
N SER A 370 9.23 -11.54 14.95
CA SER A 370 8.61 -12.51 15.85
C SER A 370 7.91 -13.65 15.11
N PHE A 371 7.24 -13.33 13.98
CA PHE A 371 6.62 -14.37 13.15
C PHE A 371 7.66 -15.22 12.43
N LEU A 372 8.73 -14.62 11.90
CA LEU A 372 9.83 -15.34 11.27
C LEU A 372 10.47 -16.32 12.25
N GLU A 373 10.78 -15.87 13.46
CA GLU A 373 11.35 -16.69 14.54
C GLU A 373 10.45 -17.89 14.89
N ARG A 374 9.16 -17.63 15.10
CA ARG A 374 8.18 -18.70 15.41
C ARG A 374 8.09 -19.75 14.30
N VAL A 375 8.11 -19.32 13.02
CA VAL A 375 8.08 -20.26 11.89
C VAL A 375 9.37 -21.09 11.82
N ALA A 376 10.53 -20.48 12.07
CA ALA A 376 11.80 -21.20 12.11
C ALA A 376 11.84 -22.25 13.20
N ILE A 377 11.45 -21.90 14.44
CA ILE A 377 11.39 -22.82 15.59
C ILE A 377 10.46 -24.01 15.30
N ASN A 378 9.24 -23.75 14.84
CA ASN A 378 8.28 -24.80 14.52
C ASN A 378 8.79 -25.74 13.44
N HIS A 379 9.51 -25.22 12.45
CA HIS A 379 10.11 -26.04 11.38
C HIS A 379 11.20 -26.95 11.93
N HIS A 380 12.13 -26.45 12.75
CA HIS A 380 13.17 -27.24 13.38
C HIS A 380 12.59 -28.36 14.28
N GLN A 381 11.58 -28.03 15.10
CA GLN A 381 10.91 -29.03 15.93
C GLN A 381 10.26 -30.15 15.10
N SER A 382 9.65 -29.79 13.96
CA SER A 382 9.04 -30.80 13.06
C SER A 382 10.05 -31.71 12.36
N LEU A 383 11.30 -31.28 12.20
CA LEU A 383 12.39 -32.09 11.66
C LEU A 383 12.96 -33.04 12.73
N CYS A 384 13.02 -32.63 14.00
CA CYS A 384 13.50 -33.46 15.11
C CYS A 384 12.51 -34.59 15.51
N MET A 385 11.23 -34.46 15.13
CA MET A 385 10.19 -35.47 15.41
C MET A 385 10.02 -36.53 14.30
N LYS A 386 10.71 -36.36 13.17
CA LYS A 386 10.75 -37.32 12.07
C LYS A 386 12.03 -38.14 12.08
#